data_53ecea395bdb872a2ad3309385616aad
#
_entry.id   53ecea395bdb872a2ad3309385616aad
#
_cell.length_a   1.000
_cell.length_b   1.000
_cell.length_c   1.000
_cell.angle_alpha   90.00
_cell.angle_beta   90.00
_cell.angle_gamma   90.00
#
_symmetry.space_group_name_H-M   'P 1'
#
loop_
_entity.id
_entity.type
_entity.pdbx_description
1 polymer ?
#
loop_
_entity_poly.entity_id
_entity_poly.type
_entity_poly.pdbx_seq_one_letter_code
_entity_poly.pdbx_strand_id
1 'polypeptide(L)'
;KWKGQFFTPYSLANVMTNSILSKEFIQKQVDDNGFAKLTDNSGCGGGVNMIAAFNHVRVLGFNPQQMLVLEGVDIDHKACCMSYVQLALLGANAVIRQRDGLAPNSVLDIDTWFTPFYILGAWEQKQKYGMQSGAKELGFRSDDSGQLGFAF
;
A
#
# COMPACT_ATOMS: atom_id res chain seq x y z
N LYS A 1 -13.09 25.99 14.96
CA LYS A 1 -13.52 25.92 13.55
C LYS A 1 -13.62 24.46 13.18
N TRP A 2 -14.83 23.94 12.96
CA TRP A 2 -15.06 22.61 12.41
C TRP A 2 -14.43 22.57 11.02
N LYS A 3 -13.40 21.77 10.82
CA LYS A 3 -12.97 21.36 9.48
C LYS A 3 -13.97 20.30 9.05
N GLY A 4 -14.72 20.57 7.98
CA GLY A 4 -15.67 19.60 7.41
C GLY A 4 -14.94 18.45 6.74
N GLN A 5 -14.32 17.57 7.55
CA GLN A 5 -13.75 16.31 7.06
C GLN A 5 -14.85 15.26 7.06
N PHE A 6 -15.11 14.67 5.91
CA PHE A 6 -16.02 13.54 5.77
C PHE A 6 -15.20 12.31 5.37
N PHE A 7 -15.30 11.25 6.16
CA PHE A 7 -14.68 9.97 5.81
C PHE A 7 -15.57 9.23 4.80
N THR A 8 -14.94 8.70 3.76
CA THR A 8 -15.63 7.89 2.76
C THR A 8 -16.19 6.62 3.40
N PRO A 9 -17.47 6.29 3.23
CA PRO A 9 -18.01 5.00 3.69
C PRO A 9 -17.33 3.82 2.97
N TYR A 10 -17.10 2.72 3.68
CA TYR A 10 -16.44 1.54 3.10
C TYR A 10 -17.17 0.97 1.87
N SER A 11 -18.51 0.98 1.88
CA SER A 11 -19.31 0.53 0.74
C SER A 11 -19.01 1.32 -0.54
N LEU A 12 -18.84 2.64 -0.41
CA LEU A 12 -18.49 3.50 -1.54
C LEU A 12 -17.05 3.25 -2.00
N ALA A 13 -16.09 3.15 -1.07
CA ALA A 13 -14.71 2.80 -1.39
C ALA A 13 -14.62 1.46 -2.12
N ASN A 14 -15.41 0.47 -1.70
CA ASN A 14 -15.46 -0.85 -2.34
C ASN A 14 -16.02 -0.77 -3.78
N VAL A 15 -17.07 -0.01 -4.02
CA VAL A 15 -17.60 0.21 -5.38
C VAL A 15 -16.57 0.88 -6.27
N MET A 16 -15.91 1.93 -5.79
CA MET A 16 -14.86 2.64 -6.53
C MET A 16 -13.70 1.70 -6.88
N THR A 17 -13.24 0.94 -5.90
CA THR A 17 -12.14 -0.03 -6.08
C THR A 17 -12.49 -1.10 -7.12
N ASN A 18 -13.67 -1.70 -7.01
CA ASN A 18 -14.14 -2.72 -7.95
C ASN A 18 -14.26 -2.18 -9.39
N SER A 19 -14.55 -0.89 -9.54
CA SER A 19 -14.67 -0.26 -10.86
C SER A 19 -13.33 0.06 -11.51
N ILE A 20 -12.28 0.24 -10.71
CA ILE A 20 -10.95 0.69 -11.19
C ILE A 20 -9.97 -0.48 -11.29
N LEU A 21 -9.99 -1.40 -10.32
CA LEU A 21 -9.00 -2.47 -10.20
C LEU A 21 -9.54 -3.76 -10.83
N SER A 22 -9.25 -3.97 -12.11
CA SER A 22 -9.50 -5.27 -12.73
C SER A 22 -8.35 -6.27 -12.46
N LYS A 23 -8.63 -7.56 -12.64
CA LYS A 23 -7.60 -8.61 -12.51
C LYS A 23 -6.46 -8.40 -13.50
N GLU A 24 -6.80 -8.03 -14.74
CA GLU A 24 -5.85 -7.77 -15.82
C GLU A 24 -4.95 -6.58 -15.49
N PHE A 25 -5.50 -5.53 -14.88
CA PHE A 25 -4.72 -4.36 -14.45
C PHE A 25 -3.68 -4.74 -13.39
N ILE A 26 -4.09 -5.50 -12.36
CA ILE A 26 -3.17 -5.96 -11.31
C ILE A 26 -2.14 -6.92 -11.89
N GLN A 27 -2.57 -7.90 -12.70
CA GLN A 27 -1.66 -8.87 -13.34
C GLN A 27 -0.60 -8.17 -14.17
N LYS A 28 -0.99 -7.22 -14.99
CA LYS A 28 -0.04 -6.45 -15.81
C LYS A 28 1.00 -5.72 -14.96
N GLN A 29 0.61 -5.06 -13.87
CA GLN A 29 1.58 -4.41 -12.98
C GLN A 29 2.55 -5.40 -12.34
N VAL A 30 2.04 -6.57 -11.95
CA VAL A 30 2.87 -7.64 -11.38
C VAL A 30 3.83 -8.20 -12.42
N ASP A 31 3.39 -8.42 -13.65
CA ASP A 31 4.24 -8.92 -14.75
C ASP A 31 5.34 -7.92 -15.12
N ASP A 32 4.99 -6.62 -15.16
CA ASP A 32 5.92 -5.56 -15.57
C ASP A 32 6.94 -5.21 -14.46
N ASN A 33 6.52 -5.22 -13.19
CA ASN A 33 7.32 -4.68 -12.07
C ASN A 33 7.60 -5.70 -10.96
N GLY A 34 6.98 -6.87 -11.00
CA GLY A 34 6.99 -7.86 -9.93
C GLY A 34 5.99 -7.57 -8.80
N PHE A 35 5.36 -6.41 -8.79
CA PHE A 35 4.34 -6.01 -7.81
C PHE A 35 3.42 -4.93 -8.37
N ALA A 36 2.24 -4.78 -7.76
CA ALA A 36 1.33 -3.68 -8.02
C ALA A 36 1.52 -2.56 -6.99
N LYS A 37 1.51 -1.32 -7.44
CA LYS A 37 1.53 -0.13 -6.57
C LYS A 37 0.25 0.68 -6.77
N LEU A 38 -0.43 0.97 -5.67
CA LEU A 38 -1.64 1.79 -5.66
C LEU A 38 -1.44 2.99 -4.73
N THR A 39 -1.79 4.17 -5.21
CA THR A 39 -1.57 5.42 -4.49
C THR A 39 -2.88 6.19 -4.31
N ASP A 40 -3.16 6.63 -3.09
CA ASP A 40 -4.24 7.56 -2.74
C ASP A 40 -3.65 8.92 -2.36
N ASN A 41 -3.55 9.83 -3.34
CA ASN A 41 -2.96 11.17 -3.19
C ASN A 41 -4.00 12.25 -2.87
N SER A 42 -5.28 11.93 -2.85
CA SER A 42 -6.36 12.92 -2.76
C SER A 42 -6.78 13.24 -1.32
N GLY A 43 -6.07 12.71 -0.33
CA GLY A 43 -6.44 12.76 1.07
C GLY A 43 -6.94 11.39 1.54
N CYS A 44 -6.00 10.52 1.94
CA CYS A 44 -6.31 9.12 2.24
C CYS A 44 -7.22 8.95 3.48
N GLY A 45 -7.41 10.00 4.29
CA GLY A 45 -8.25 9.97 5.48
C GLY A 45 -7.89 8.84 6.42
N GLY A 46 -8.86 8.01 6.79
CA GLY A 46 -8.63 6.79 7.58
C GLY A 46 -8.12 5.59 6.79
N GLY A 47 -7.76 5.75 5.51
CA GLY A 47 -7.19 4.69 4.68
C GLY A 47 -8.23 3.74 4.06
N VAL A 48 -9.50 4.11 4.05
CA VAL A 48 -10.59 3.22 3.63
C VAL A 48 -10.47 2.75 2.17
N ASN A 49 -10.00 3.61 1.26
CA ASN A 49 -9.78 3.25 -0.14
C ASN A 49 -8.66 2.19 -0.26
N MET A 50 -7.60 2.34 0.51
CA MET A 50 -6.48 1.39 0.55
C MET A 50 -6.90 0.06 1.17
N ILE A 51 -7.74 0.08 2.22
CA ILE A 51 -8.31 -1.15 2.82
C ILE A 51 -9.21 -1.86 1.81
N ALA A 52 -10.07 -1.13 1.09
CA ALA A 52 -10.90 -1.69 0.04
C ALA A 52 -10.07 -2.31 -1.08
N ALA A 53 -9.00 -1.62 -1.51
CA ALA A 53 -8.08 -2.12 -2.53
C ALA A 53 -7.35 -3.40 -2.08
N PHE A 54 -6.85 -3.44 -0.84
CA PHE A 54 -6.22 -4.62 -0.27
C PHE A 54 -7.18 -5.83 -0.27
N ASN A 55 -8.41 -5.62 0.19
CA ASN A 55 -9.42 -6.69 0.21
C ASN A 55 -9.83 -7.12 -1.20
N HIS A 56 -9.98 -6.19 -2.13
CA HIS A 56 -10.34 -6.50 -3.52
C HIS A 56 -9.26 -7.32 -4.22
N VAL A 57 -7.99 -6.97 -4.06
CA VAL A 57 -6.85 -7.73 -4.62
C VAL A 57 -6.86 -9.18 -4.13
N ARG A 58 -7.24 -9.43 -2.86
CA ARG A 58 -7.47 -10.78 -2.35
C ARG A 58 -8.61 -11.50 -3.06
N VAL A 59 -9.73 -10.81 -3.30
CA VAL A 59 -10.89 -11.37 -4.02
C VAL A 59 -10.53 -11.72 -5.46
N LEU A 60 -9.64 -10.96 -6.09
CA LEU A 60 -9.12 -11.27 -7.42
C LEU A 60 -8.18 -12.49 -7.46
N GLY A 61 -7.83 -13.06 -6.30
CA GLY A 61 -7.00 -14.26 -6.19
C GLY A 61 -5.51 -13.99 -6.02
N PHE A 62 -5.11 -12.75 -5.76
CA PHE A 62 -3.72 -12.38 -5.47
C PHE A 62 -3.44 -12.35 -3.96
N ASN A 63 -2.18 -12.51 -3.57
CA ASN A 63 -1.74 -12.27 -2.20
C ASN A 63 -1.23 -10.82 -2.07
N PRO A 64 -2.01 -9.89 -1.47
CA PRO A 64 -1.61 -8.50 -1.40
C PRO A 64 -0.38 -8.26 -0.52
N GLN A 65 -0.08 -9.13 0.43
CA GLN A 65 1.13 -9.03 1.25
C GLN A 65 2.41 -9.31 0.45
N GLN A 66 2.30 -10.09 -0.62
CA GLN A 66 3.45 -10.46 -1.46
C GLN A 66 3.63 -9.55 -2.67
N MET A 67 2.55 -8.94 -3.18
CA MET A 67 2.60 -8.25 -4.46
C MET A 67 1.90 -6.89 -4.52
N LEU A 68 1.41 -6.36 -3.38
CA LEU A 68 0.76 -5.06 -3.36
C LEU A 68 1.48 -4.11 -2.42
N VAL A 69 1.79 -2.92 -2.92
CA VAL A 69 2.25 -1.77 -2.13
C VAL A 69 1.20 -0.68 -2.18
N LEU A 70 0.83 -0.16 -1.03
CA LEU A 70 -0.11 0.94 -0.87
C LEU A 70 0.63 2.20 -0.44
N GLU A 71 0.28 3.33 -1.03
CA GLU A 71 0.79 4.64 -0.63
C GLU A 71 -0.38 5.58 -0.39
N GLY A 72 -0.43 6.20 0.79
CA GLY A 72 -1.46 7.16 1.16
C GLY A 72 -0.87 8.51 1.52
N VAL A 73 -1.54 9.57 1.11
CA VAL A 73 -1.15 10.95 1.41
C VAL A 73 -2.31 11.67 2.08
N ASP A 74 -2.04 12.37 3.17
CA ASP A 74 -2.99 13.28 3.81
C ASP A 74 -2.25 14.45 4.45
N ILE A 75 -2.90 15.60 4.53
CA ILE A 75 -2.35 16.78 5.20
C ILE A 75 -2.59 16.75 6.71
N ASP A 76 -3.65 16.04 7.14
CA ASP A 76 -4.01 15.93 8.54
C ASP A 76 -3.26 14.79 9.23
N HIS A 77 -2.42 15.13 10.20
CA HIS A 77 -1.68 14.17 11.02
C HIS A 77 -2.56 13.08 11.64
N LYS A 78 -3.75 13.41 12.11
CA LYS A 78 -4.68 12.43 12.72
C LYS A 78 -5.17 11.43 11.68
N ALA A 79 -5.50 11.90 10.48
CA ALA A 79 -5.88 11.02 9.36
C ALA A 79 -4.73 10.07 9.01
N CYS A 80 -3.51 10.57 8.90
CA CYS A 80 -2.32 9.74 8.68
C CYS A 80 -2.14 8.67 9.77
N CYS A 81 -2.27 9.04 11.04
CA CYS A 81 -2.18 8.09 12.15
C CYS A 81 -3.28 7.02 12.09
N MET A 82 -4.53 7.40 11.77
CA MET A 82 -5.65 6.46 11.61
C MET A 82 -5.38 5.48 10.47
N SER A 83 -4.97 5.98 9.32
CA SER A 83 -4.62 5.19 8.15
C SER A 83 -3.47 4.22 8.46
N TYR A 84 -2.40 4.71 9.08
CA TYR A 84 -1.27 3.89 9.49
C TYR A 84 -1.67 2.73 10.38
N VAL A 85 -2.42 3.01 11.46
CA VAL A 85 -2.83 1.97 12.43
C VAL A 85 -3.69 0.90 11.75
N GLN A 86 -4.66 1.30 10.95
CA GLN A 86 -5.55 0.35 10.26
C GLN A 86 -4.78 -0.54 9.27
N LEU A 87 -3.90 0.05 8.46
CA LEU A 87 -3.11 -0.70 7.47
C LEU A 87 -2.04 -1.58 8.13
N ALA A 88 -1.44 -1.13 9.23
CA ALA A 88 -0.50 -1.94 10.00
C ALA A 88 -1.18 -3.18 10.60
N LEU A 89 -2.38 -3.01 11.19
CA LEU A 89 -3.16 -4.13 11.74
C LEU A 89 -3.70 -5.08 10.66
N LEU A 90 -3.99 -4.56 9.46
CA LEU A 90 -4.39 -5.36 8.30
C LEU A 90 -3.23 -6.20 7.75
N GLY A 91 -1.99 -5.88 8.11
CA GLY A 91 -0.80 -6.51 7.54
C GLY A 91 -0.48 -6.03 6.13
N ALA A 92 -0.86 -4.81 5.79
CA ALA A 92 -0.61 -4.24 4.47
C ALA A 92 0.82 -3.67 4.37
N ASN A 93 1.44 -3.80 3.19
CA ASN A 93 2.68 -3.11 2.85
C ASN A 93 2.34 -1.68 2.46
N ALA A 94 2.42 -0.74 3.40
CA ALA A 94 1.97 0.61 3.15
C ALA A 94 2.96 1.67 3.61
N VAL A 95 2.95 2.79 2.88
CA VAL A 95 3.64 4.03 3.22
C VAL A 95 2.60 5.13 3.36
N ILE A 96 2.60 5.82 4.49
CA ILE A 96 1.71 6.96 4.74
C ILE A 96 2.58 8.22 4.84
N ARG A 97 2.24 9.23 4.03
CA ARG A 97 2.96 10.50 3.98
C ARG A 97 2.07 11.65 4.43
N GLN A 98 2.55 12.41 5.38
CA GLN A 98 1.90 13.66 5.75
C GLN A 98 2.41 14.78 4.85
N ARG A 99 1.60 15.20 3.92
CA ARG A 99 1.85 16.37 3.04
C ARG A 99 0.56 16.85 2.41
N ASP A 100 0.61 18.02 1.77
CA ASP A 100 -0.46 18.45 0.87
C ASP A 100 -0.42 17.63 -0.42
N GLY A 101 -1.41 16.74 -0.64
CA GLY A 101 -1.51 15.88 -1.82
C GLY A 101 -1.78 16.65 -3.12
N LEU A 102 -2.20 17.91 -3.04
CA LEU A 102 -2.42 18.80 -4.19
C LEU A 102 -1.21 19.65 -4.53
N ALA A 103 -0.21 19.68 -3.63
CA ALA A 103 1.02 20.42 -3.85
C ALA A 103 1.92 19.71 -4.89
N PRO A 104 2.80 20.47 -5.58
CA PRO A 104 3.79 19.88 -6.47
C PRO A 104 4.65 18.82 -5.78
N ASN A 105 5.10 17.82 -6.51
CA ASN A 105 5.96 16.74 -5.99
C ASN A 105 7.32 17.23 -5.43
N SER A 106 7.68 18.48 -5.66
CA SER A 106 8.87 19.14 -5.09
C SER A 106 8.72 19.53 -3.62
N VAL A 107 7.50 19.49 -3.06
CA VAL A 107 7.26 19.77 -1.65
C VAL A 107 7.62 18.53 -0.83
N LEU A 108 8.52 18.72 0.15
CA LEU A 108 8.93 17.64 1.04
C LEU A 108 7.77 17.18 1.93
N ASP A 109 7.76 15.86 2.24
CA ASP A 109 6.85 15.31 3.22
C ASP A 109 7.14 15.95 4.60
N ILE A 110 6.07 16.26 5.34
CA ILE A 110 6.18 16.72 6.74
C ILE A 110 6.64 15.54 7.60
N ASP A 111 6.04 14.37 7.35
CA ASP A 111 6.39 13.10 8.00
C ASP A 111 6.05 11.92 7.09
N THR A 112 6.70 10.75 7.33
CA THR A 112 6.48 9.52 6.58
C THR A 112 6.52 8.31 7.50
N TRP A 113 5.48 7.47 7.43
CA TRP A 113 5.37 6.24 8.21
C TRP A 113 5.33 5.02 7.30
N PHE A 114 6.10 4.01 7.67
CA PHE A 114 6.16 2.71 7.00
C PHE A 114 5.52 1.65 7.88
N THR A 115 4.56 0.90 7.37
CA THR A 115 3.95 -0.20 8.13
C THR A 115 4.97 -1.31 8.41
N PRO A 116 4.77 -2.12 9.48
CA PRO A 116 5.69 -3.21 9.80
C PRO A 116 5.89 -4.19 8.65
N PHE A 117 4.84 -4.54 7.90
CA PHE A 117 4.94 -5.44 6.75
C PHE A 117 5.71 -4.84 5.58
N TYR A 118 5.64 -3.54 5.39
CA TYR A 118 6.46 -2.85 4.39
C TYR A 118 7.95 -2.97 4.72
N ILE A 119 8.32 -2.76 5.98
CA ILE A 119 9.71 -2.83 6.46
C ILE A 119 10.22 -4.28 6.40
N LEU A 120 9.48 -5.21 7.01
CA LEU A 120 9.84 -6.63 7.05
C LEU A 120 9.93 -7.27 5.65
N GLY A 121 9.08 -6.82 4.73
CA GLY A 121 9.10 -7.27 3.35
C GLY A 121 10.19 -6.61 2.49
N ALA A 122 11.01 -5.71 3.05
CA ALA A 122 12.05 -4.94 2.34
C ALA A 122 11.53 -4.24 1.07
N TRP A 123 10.33 -3.69 1.15
CA TRP A 123 9.65 -3.13 -0.02
C TRP A 123 10.35 -1.92 -0.63
N GLU A 124 11.13 -1.17 0.17
CA GLU A 124 11.95 -0.09 -0.36
C GLU A 124 13.02 -0.60 -1.34
N GLN A 125 13.72 -1.68 -0.97
CA GLN A 125 14.70 -2.32 -1.85
C GLN A 125 14.03 -2.97 -3.08
N LYS A 126 12.89 -3.65 -2.87
CA LYS A 126 12.14 -4.25 -3.98
C LYS A 126 11.68 -3.22 -5.01
N GLN A 127 11.23 -2.05 -4.57
CA GLN A 127 10.86 -0.95 -5.48
C GLN A 127 12.06 -0.35 -6.20
N LYS A 128 13.21 -0.31 -5.55
CA LYS A 128 14.44 0.29 -6.12
C LYS A 128 15.19 -0.65 -7.07
N TYR A 129 15.24 -1.95 -6.76
CA TYR A 129 16.08 -2.91 -7.47
C TYR A 129 15.32 -4.06 -8.14
N GLY A 130 13.98 -4.10 -8.02
CA GLY A 130 13.13 -5.19 -8.47
C GLY A 130 13.00 -6.33 -7.46
N MET A 131 11.94 -7.14 -7.62
CA MET A 131 11.55 -8.18 -6.65
C MET A 131 12.64 -9.23 -6.37
N GLN A 132 13.44 -9.59 -7.38
CA GLN A 132 14.42 -10.69 -7.24
C GLN A 132 15.67 -10.33 -6.43
N SER A 133 16.11 -9.08 -6.48
CA SER A 133 17.31 -8.64 -5.76
C SER A 133 17.04 -8.42 -4.26
N GLY A 134 15.87 -7.89 -3.89
CA GLY A 134 15.54 -7.65 -2.48
C GLY A 134 15.39 -8.91 -1.64
N ALA A 135 14.94 -10.02 -2.23
CA ALA A 135 14.83 -11.31 -1.54
C ALA A 135 16.22 -11.95 -1.26
N LYS A 136 17.18 -11.69 -2.14
CA LYS A 136 18.54 -12.27 -2.03
C LYS A 136 19.40 -11.56 -0.99
N GLU A 137 19.22 -10.24 -0.83
CA GLU A 137 19.98 -9.45 0.16
C GLU A 137 19.52 -9.69 1.61
N LEU A 138 18.27 -10.11 1.81
CA LEU A 138 17.69 -10.36 3.13
C LEU A 138 17.72 -11.83 3.57
N GLY A 139 18.35 -12.72 2.79
CA GLY A 139 18.43 -14.15 3.11
C GLY A 139 17.08 -14.88 3.04
N PHE A 140 16.08 -14.30 2.37
CA PHE A 140 14.82 -14.99 2.12
C PHE A 140 15.00 -16.03 1.01
N ARG A 141 14.64 -17.27 1.29
CA ARG A 141 14.48 -18.32 0.27
C ARG A 141 12.99 -18.44 -0.07
N SER A 142 12.68 -18.48 -1.36
CA SER A 142 11.38 -18.96 -1.82
C SER A 142 11.38 -20.49 -1.72
N ASP A 143 10.39 -21.05 -1.04
CA ASP A 143 10.07 -22.47 -1.18
C ASP A 143 9.37 -22.75 -2.50
N ASP A 144 9.20 -24.04 -2.84
CA ASP A 144 8.54 -24.47 -4.09
C ASP A 144 7.05 -24.07 -4.16
N SER A 145 6.47 -23.53 -3.07
CA SER A 145 5.11 -23.00 -3.01
C SER A 145 5.04 -21.50 -3.24
N GLY A 146 6.20 -20.82 -3.41
CA GLY A 146 6.29 -19.36 -3.58
C GLY A 146 6.12 -18.57 -2.29
N GLN A 147 6.15 -19.22 -1.12
CA GLN A 147 6.17 -18.55 0.17
C GLN A 147 7.59 -18.15 0.56
N LEU A 148 7.75 -16.89 0.96
CA LEU A 148 9.01 -16.40 1.52
C LEU A 148 9.08 -16.76 3.00
N GLY A 149 10.07 -17.57 3.39
CA GLY A 149 10.38 -17.93 4.77
C GLY A 149 11.74 -17.38 5.21
N PHE A 150 11.92 -17.20 6.52
CA PHE A 150 13.25 -16.96 7.07
C PHE A 150 14.07 -18.26 7.03
N ALA A 151 15.27 -18.18 6.44
CA ALA A 151 16.25 -19.23 6.60
C ALA A 151 17.00 -18.99 7.92
N PHE A 152 16.77 -19.85 8.91
CA PHE A 152 17.59 -19.94 10.10
C PHE A 152 18.81 -20.82 9.83
#